data_ce47e46bfff2fdcabd73eaba10358cde
#
_entry.id   ce47e46bfff2fdcabd73eaba10358cde
#
_cell.length_a   1.000
_cell.length_b   1.000
_cell.length_c   1.000
_cell.angle_alpha   90.00
_cell.angle_beta   90.00
_cell.angle_gamma   90.00
#
_symmetry.space_group_name_H-M   'P 1'
#
loop_
_entity.id
_entity.type
_entity.pdbx_description
1 polymer ?
#
loop_
_entity_poly.entity_id
_entity_poly.type
_entity_poly.pdbx_seq_one_letter_code
_entity_poly.pdbx_strand_id
1 'polypeptide(L)'
;MKEHRRYNIGILIGGVHTYFPKEHILGIAEAAEELDANVCFFLGTQTKDFFEDMLGGTHKNSFDYQFNTIHDYSLIGGLDGLIINYGTLGLQLKNESAERFALKFNSIPTVFLTEIVHEPNCHSLICDNKQGIRLVMAHLIEEHHCSNILFVSGPAQNTDAKERKATYFEMMERYHLPVSDKMIAQGDYSEFIDRQVDHLLDDNPNAEAIVFANDEMAFAGYRVCEKRGLKVGKDILITGFDDCERASGMDPALTTVVQDGVLMGRMAVYDLIYKLDGKDALSRRVPVSLCVRESCGCQEKNGKTQNTPLNLVDQIHKLNRTITNMKLELINFQRKSWFIPSLARNLNDCMDDEHAFLLEAMENMRELRTKCTYLFLLDEPVVYRKDEEWKCPENLRLAAYYKKEEVDAFHLYDRPSVSKEGGICQLMEDGERHQFMIFLLFSGERQYGLLACDIQQEEFPFFYVISLQIGLSLRYLEISKAEAARRREMTKDLEVIRERNRILGIMSANDELTGLLNLRG
;
A
#
# COMPACT_ATOMS: atom_id res chain seq x y z
N MET A 1 -26.27 29.59 9.54
CA MET A 1 -24.96 28.88 9.51
C MET A 1 -25.19 27.66 8.65
N LYS A 2 -24.50 27.51 7.52
CA LYS A 2 -24.49 26.23 6.80
C LYS A 2 -23.87 25.24 7.77
N GLU A 3 -24.54 24.11 8.05
CA GLU A 3 -23.91 22.98 8.74
C GLU A 3 -22.60 22.70 8.01
N HIS A 4 -21.50 22.70 8.73
CA HIS A 4 -20.18 22.41 8.18
C HIS A 4 -20.13 20.91 7.90
N ARG A 5 -20.58 20.50 6.71
CA ARG A 5 -20.47 19.12 6.27
C ARG A 5 -18.98 18.80 6.10
N ARG A 6 -18.50 17.80 6.81
CA ARG A 6 -17.14 17.28 6.66
C ARG A 6 -17.02 16.53 5.32
N TYR A 7 -15.98 16.83 4.54
CA TYR A 7 -15.70 16.12 3.30
C TYR A 7 -15.14 14.72 3.57
N ASN A 8 -15.54 13.75 2.75
CA ASN A 8 -15.00 12.40 2.71
C ASN A 8 -14.06 12.27 1.51
N ILE A 9 -12.76 12.17 1.75
CA ILE A 9 -11.71 12.13 0.71
C ILE A 9 -11.19 10.70 0.59
N GLY A 10 -11.26 10.12 -0.61
CA GLY A 10 -10.64 8.84 -0.92
C GLY A 10 -9.21 8.99 -1.41
N ILE A 11 -8.32 8.12 -0.97
CA ILE A 11 -6.92 8.10 -1.37
C ILE A 11 -6.60 6.76 -2.00
N LEU A 12 -6.24 6.75 -3.29
CA LEU A 12 -5.78 5.56 -4.00
C LEU A 12 -4.25 5.60 -4.10
N ILE A 13 -3.59 4.70 -3.39
CA ILE A 13 -2.14 4.66 -3.30
C ILE A 13 -1.66 3.22 -3.15
N GLY A 14 -0.53 2.88 -3.77
CA GLY A 14 0.14 1.60 -3.64
C GLY A 14 1.51 1.74 -2.99
N GLY A 15 2.19 0.60 -2.77
CA GLY A 15 3.59 0.60 -2.34
C GLY A 15 3.87 1.26 -0.99
N VAL A 16 2.93 1.21 -0.07
CA VAL A 16 3.01 1.86 1.26
C VAL A 16 4.15 1.37 2.16
N HIS A 17 4.93 0.38 1.71
CA HIS A 17 6.13 -0.11 2.40
C HIS A 17 7.36 0.75 2.10
N THR A 18 7.35 1.49 0.99
CA THR A 18 8.46 2.32 0.54
C THR A 18 8.35 3.74 1.12
N TYR A 19 9.47 4.46 1.16
CA TYR A 19 9.58 5.78 1.75
C TYR A 19 8.61 6.79 1.12
N PHE A 20 8.60 6.87 -0.20
CA PHE A 20 7.88 7.90 -0.95
C PHE A 20 6.34 7.92 -0.72
N PRO A 21 5.61 6.78 -0.81
CA PRO A 21 4.19 6.78 -0.47
C PRO A 21 3.89 7.13 0.98
N LYS A 22 4.76 6.77 1.94
CA LYS A 22 4.58 7.10 3.36
C LYS A 22 4.56 8.60 3.60
N GLU A 23 5.43 9.35 2.95
CA GLU A 23 5.46 10.80 3.06
C GLU A 23 4.19 11.45 2.52
N HIS A 24 3.68 10.97 1.39
CA HIS A 24 2.40 11.45 0.86
C HIS A 24 1.25 11.19 1.84
N ILE A 25 1.17 9.98 2.41
CA ILE A 25 0.14 9.61 3.39
C ILE A 25 0.22 10.54 4.60
N LEU A 26 1.43 10.81 5.12
CA LEU A 26 1.63 11.70 6.25
C LEU A 26 1.11 13.11 5.93
N GLY A 27 1.53 13.68 4.81
CA GLY A 27 1.08 15.01 4.41
C GLY A 27 -0.43 15.12 4.17
N ILE A 28 -1.03 14.08 3.58
CA ILE A 28 -2.49 13.99 3.41
C ILE A 28 -3.19 13.93 4.76
N ALA A 29 -2.72 13.09 5.69
CA ALA A 29 -3.32 12.93 7.00
C ALA A 29 -3.28 14.23 7.83
N GLU A 30 -2.12 14.91 7.85
CA GLU A 30 -1.95 16.19 8.53
C GLU A 30 -2.88 17.29 7.97
N ALA A 31 -2.92 17.45 6.65
CA ALA A 31 -3.76 18.46 6.02
C ALA A 31 -5.26 18.17 6.20
N ALA A 32 -5.65 16.88 6.16
CA ALA A 32 -7.04 16.48 6.43
C ALA A 32 -7.44 16.75 7.88
N GLU A 33 -6.50 16.60 8.82
CA GLU A 33 -6.73 16.97 10.22
C GLU A 33 -6.91 18.48 10.39
N GLU A 34 -6.06 19.30 9.79
CA GLU A 34 -6.14 20.75 9.83
C GLU A 34 -7.45 21.29 9.21
N LEU A 35 -7.95 20.64 8.16
CA LEU A 35 -9.14 21.08 7.41
C LEU A 35 -10.42 20.35 7.84
N ASP A 36 -10.37 19.58 8.92
CA ASP A 36 -11.48 18.78 9.45
C ASP A 36 -12.18 17.91 8.39
N ALA A 37 -11.38 17.18 7.60
CA ALA A 37 -11.86 16.24 6.58
C ALA A 37 -11.63 14.80 7.01
N ASN A 38 -12.54 13.89 6.62
CA ASN A 38 -12.35 12.45 6.71
C ASN A 38 -11.49 11.97 5.54
N VAL A 39 -10.63 10.99 5.79
CA VAL A 39 -9.83 10.33 4.76
C VAL A 39 -10.03 8.82 4.78
N CYS A 40 -10.16 8.23 3.59
CA CYS A 40 -10.29 6.79 3.40
C CYS A 40 -9.18 6.33 2.45
N PHE A 41 -8.18 5.64 2.98
CA PHE A 41 -7.06 5.10 2.21
C PHE A 41 -7.41 3.73 1.65
N PHE A 42 -7.48 3.61 0.33
CA PHE A 42 -7.63 2.37 -0.41
C PHE A 42 -6.25 1.90 -0.87
N LEU A 43 -5.67 1.00 -0.10
CA LEU A 43 -4.25 0.67 -0.17
C LEU A 43 -4.04 -0.57 -1.02
N GLY A 44 -3.55 -0.38 -2.25
CA GLY A 44 -3.08 -1.47 -3.11
C GLY A 44 -1.65 -1.90 -2.74
N THR A 45 -1.22 -3.03 -3.29
CA THR A 45 0.18 -3.46 -3.19
C THR A 45 0.96 -3.11 -4.45
N GLN A 46 2.27 -3.00 -4.35
CA GLN A 46 3.14 -3.08 -5.52
C GLN A 46 3.21 -4.54 -5.99
N THR A 47 3.02 -4.78 -7.28
CA THR A 47 2.99 -6.13 -7.85
C THR A 47 4.36 -6.78 -8.07
N LYS A 48 5.44 -6.11 -7.76
CA LYS A 48 6.74 -6.76 -7.59
C LYS A 48 6.86 -7.19 -6.16
N ASP A 49 7.04 -8.47 -6.01
CA ASP A 49 7.15 -9.17 -4.76
C ASP A 49 8.21 -8.55 -3.85
N PHE A 50 7.78 -7.64 -2.96
CA PHE A 50 8.59 -7.21 -1.82
C PHE A 50 9.16 -8.44 -1.07
N PHE A 51 8.39 -9.52 -1.00
CA PHE A 51 8.85 -10.79 -0.43
C PHE A 51 9.74 -11.61 -1.37
N GLU A 52 9.57 -11.54 -2.70
CA GLU A 52 10.50 -12.18 -3.65
C GLU A 52 11.91 -11.59 -3.52
N ASP A 53 12.03 -10.29 -3.46
CA ASP A 53 13.32 -9.62 -3.35
C ASP A 53 13.95 -9.82 -1.95
N MET A 54 13.15 -9.80 -0.89
CA MET A 54 13.63 -9.94 0.49
C MET A 54 13.96 -11.40 0.88
N LEU A 55 13.28 -12.39 0.31
CA LEU A 55 13.45 -13.82 0.64
C LEU A 55 14.15 -14.66 -0.43
N GLY A 56 14.67 -14.04 -1.48
CA GLY A 56 15.43 -14.73 -2.53
C GLY A 56 14.58 -15.42 -3.60
N GLY A 57 13.42 -14.89 -3.93
CA GLY A 57 12.80 -15.04 -5.24
C GLY A 57 12.19 -16.38 -5.62
N THR A 58 11.63 -17.18 -4.70
CA THR A 58 11.03 -18.48 -5.04
C THR A 58 9.53 -18.62 -4.76
N HIS A 59 8.93 -17.67 -4.06
CA HIS A 59 7.50 -17.72 -3.72
C HIS A 59 6.73 -16.64 -4.47
N LYS A 60 6.23 -16.98 -5.66
CA LYS A 60 5.20 -16.17 -6.32
C LYS A 60 3.93 -16.25 -5.49
N ASN A 61 3.61 -15.19 -4.77
CA ASN A 61 2.28 -15.01 -4.21
C ASN A 61 1.30 -14.86 -5.37
N SER A 62 0.70 -15.97 -5.79
CA SER A 62 -0.12 -16.05 -7.00
C SER A 62 -1.39 -15.21 -6.91
N PHE A 63 -1.70 -14.60 -5.74
CA PHE A 63 -2.95 -13.91 -5.46
C PHE A 63 -2.82 -12.43 -5.12
N ASP A 64 -1.63 -11.84 -5.17
CA ASP A 64 -1.40 -10.41 -4.85
C ASP A 64 -2.15 -9.46 -5.79
N TYR A 65 -2.50 -9.92 -7.01
CA TYR A 65 -3.36 -9.17 -7.92
C TYR A 65 -4.75 -8.84 -7.33
N GLN A 66 -5.21 -9.56 -6.30
CA GLN A 66 -6.47 -9.28 -5.60
C GLN A 66 -6.47 -7.90 -4.96
N PHE A 67 -5.35 -7.47 -4.38
CA PHE A 67 -5.26 -6.17 -3.70
C PHE A 67 -5.56 -4.99 -4.62
N ASN A 68 -5.29 -5.11 -5.92
CA ASN A 68 -5.49 -4.00 -6.85
C ASN A 68 -6.96 -3.73 -7.15
N THR A 69 -7.86 -4.67 -6.82
CA THR A 69 -9.30 -4.47 -6.95
C THR A 69 -9.85 -3.49 -5.92
N ILE A 70 -9.10 -3.22 -4.83
CA ILE A 70 -9.53 -2.30 -3.77
C ILE A 70 -9.80 -0.89 -4.27
N HIS A 71 -9.09 -0.46 -5.33
CA HIS A 71 -9.27 0.87 -5.90
C HIS A 71 -10.67 1.07 -6.49
N ASP A 72 -11.27 0.02 -7.07
CA ASP A 72 -12.63 0.09 -7.62
C ASP A 72 -13.70 0.16 -6.53
N TYR A 73 -13.41 -0.31 -5.30
CA TYR A 73 -14.30 -0.14 -4.15
C TYR A 73 -14.44 1.31 -3.70
N SER A 74 -13.54 2.21 -4.10
CA SER A 74 -13.70 3.65 -3.88
C SER A 74 -14.92 4.22 -4.60
N LEU A 75 -15.37 3.60 -5.70
CA LEU A 75 -16.57 4.01 -6.46
C LEU A 75 -17.86 3.84 -5.65
N ILE A 76 -17.86 2.94 -4.68
CA ILE A 76 -18.97 2.74 -3.74
C ILE A 76 -18.66 3.32 -2.35
N GLY A 77 -17.61 4.15 -2.25
CA GLY A 77 -17.16 4.74 -0.99
C GLY A 77 -18.06 5.84 -0.45
N GLY A 78 -18.85 6.51 -1.29
CA GLY A 78 -19.59 7.72 -0.91
C GLY A 78 -18.65 8.91 -0.70
N LEU A 79 -17.66 9.05 -1.57
CA LEU A 79 -16.57 10.02 -1.46
C LEU A 79 -16.93 11.33 -2.17
N ASP A 80 -16.56 12.46 -1.58
CA ASP A 80 -16.74 13.79 -2.18
C ASP A 80 -15.61 14.10 -3.19
N GLY A 81 -14.41 13.55 -2.99
CA GLY A 81 -13.26 13.74 -3.85
C GLY A 81 -12.22 12.64 -3.71
N LEU A 82 -11.28 12.58 -4.66
CA LEU A 82 -10.21 11.58 -4.72
C LEU A 82 -8.83 12.22 -4.83
N ILE A 83 -7.84 11.58 -4.19
CA ILE A 83 -6.42 11.80 -4.42
C ILE A 83 -5.84 10.49 -4.93
N ILE A 84 -5.21 10.48 -6.10
CA ILE A 84 -4.71 9.27 -6.75
C ILE A 84 -3.21 9.41 -6.96
N ASN A 85 -2.42 8.61 -6.24
CA ASN A 85 -0.99 8.50 -6.47
C ASN A 85 -0.71 7.50 -7.60
N TYR A 86 -0.87 7.95 -8.84
CA TYR A 86 -0.78 7.09 -10.02
C TYR A 86 0.60 6.46 -10.20
N GLY A 87 1.69 7.14 -9.86
CA GLY A 87 3.05 6.62 -9.98
C GLY A 87 3.28 5.34 -9.13
N THR A 88 2.56 5.19 -8.02
CA THR A 88 2.61 3.98 -7.20
C THR A 88 1.65 2.89 -7.67
N LEU A 89 0.57 3.25 -8.38
CA LEU A 89 -0.42 2.32 -8.93
C LEU A 89 -0.05 1.87 -10.35
N GLY A 90 0.55 2.74 -11.16
CA GLY A 90 0.80 2.51 -12.59
C GLY A 90 1.71 1.32 -12.90
N LEU A 91 2.58 0.92 -11.96
CA LEU A 91 3.37 -0.32 -12.06
C LEU A 91 2.49 -1.57 -12.07
N GLN A 92 1.30 -1.48 -11.54
CA GLN A 92 0.31 -2.57 -11.40
C GLN A 92 -0.67 -2.60 -12.58
N LEU A 93 -0.96 -1.44 -13.14
CA LEU A 93 -1.95 -1.25 -14.20
C LEU A 93 -1.36 -1.54 -15.59
N LYS A 94 -0.70 -2.66 -15.74
CA LYS A 94 0.01 -3.23 -16.91
C LYS A 94 -0.41 -2.74 -18.30
N ASN A 95 -0.56 -1.54 -18.68
CA ASN A 95 -0.92 -0.91 -19.97
C ASN A 95 -2.16 0.01 -19.92
N GLU A 96 -2.70 0.30 -18.76
CA GLU A 96 -3.72 1.33 -18.63
C GLU A 96 -3.00 2.69 -18.50
N SER A 97 -3.35 3.68 -19.33
CA SER A 97 -2.82 5.04 -19.17
C SER A 97 -3.51 5.75 -17.99
N ALA A 98 -2.86 6.79 -17.44
CA ALA A 98 -3.46 7.58 -16.37
C ALA A 98 -4.79 8.21 -16.78
N GLU A 99 -4.90 8.67 -18.05
CA GLU A 99 -6.15 9.21 -18.60
C GLU A 99 -7.27 8.17 -18.63
N ARG A 100 -6.96 6.94 -19.09
CA ARG A 100 -7.95 5.87 -19.11
C ARG A 100 -8.37 5.47 -17.70
N PHE A 101 -7.44 5.40 -16.75
CA PHE A 101 -7.73 5.14 -15.35
C PHE A 101 -8.60 6.25 -14.75
N ALA A 102 -8.30 7.52 -15.06
CA ALA A 102 -9.07 8.68 -14.60
C ALA A 102 -10.54 8.66 -15.05
N LEU A 103 -10.83 8.10 -16.24
CA LEU A 103 -12.21 7.99 -16.73
C LEU A 103 -13.12 7.16 -15.82
N LYS A 104 -12.58 6.24 -15.02
CA LYS A 104 -13.37 5.49 -14.03
C LYS A 104 -13.96 6.41 -12.94
N PHE A 105 -13.29 7.54 -12.68
CA PHE A 105 -13.61 8.48 -11.60
C PHE A 105 -14.08 9.85 -12.10
N ASN A 106 -14.47 9.98 -13.37
CA ASN A 106 -14.76 11.25 -14.03
C ASN A 106 -15.90 12.07 -13.37
N SER A 107 -16.75 11.43 -12.58
CA SER A 107 -17.84 12.08 -11.82
C SER A 107 -17.39 12.67 -10.48
N ILE A 108 -16.16 12.36 -10.03
CA ILE A 108 -15.64 12.74 -8.71
C ILE A 108 -14.45 13.69 -8.91
N PRO A 109 -14.42 14.89 -8.30
CA PRO A 109 -13.25 15.76 -8.33
C PRO A 109 -12.00 15.04 -7.86
N THR A 110 -10.93 15.05 -8.70
CA THR A 110 -9.75 14.21 -8.47
C THR A 110 -8.46 15.00 -8.60
N VAL A 111 -7.53 14.76 -7.69
CA VAL A 111 -6.14 15.21 -7.74
C VAL A 111 -5.24 14.01 -8.04
N PHE A 112 -4.49 14.09 -9.14
CA PHE A 112 -3.45 13.11 -9.47
C PHE A 112 -2.10 13.54 -8.93
N LEU A 113 -1.41 12.62 -8.27
CA LEU A 113 -0.01 12.79 -7.90
C LEU A 113 0.87 12.01 -8.86
N THR A 114 2.02 12.58 -9.21
CA THR A 114 3.10 11.96 -10.00
C THR A 114 2.80 11.73 -11.49
N GLU A 115 1.60 12.02 -11.97
CA GLU A 115 1.24 11.89 -13.40
C GLU A 115 0.36 13.07 -13.83
N ILE A 116 0.52 13.52 -15.07
CA ILE A 116 -0.32 14.57 -15.65
C ILE A 116 -1.53 13.94 -16.32
N VAL A 117 -2.72 14.39 -15.92
CA VAL A 117 -4.01 13.96 -16.46
C VAL A 117 -4.78 15.18 -16.94
N HIS A 118 -5.34 15.11 -18.16
CA HIS A 118 -6.02 16.21 -18.83
C HIS A 118 -7.56 16.09 -18.83
N GLU A 119 -8.11 15.26 -17.93
CA GLU A 119 -9.56 15.09 -17.79
C GLU A 119 -10.22 16.29 -17.06
N PRO A 120 -11.48 16.65 -17.39
CA PRO A 120 -12.12 17.91 -16.94
C PRO A 120 -12.20 18.09 -15.41
N ASN A 121 -12.43 16.98 -14.67
CA ASN A 121 -12.55 17.03 -13.21
C ASN A 121 -11.23 16.71 -12.49
N CYS A 122 -10.13 16.59 -13.24
CA CYS A 122 -8.83 16.25 -12.71
C CYS A 122 -7.88 17.44 -12.76
N HIS A 123 -6.94 17.48 -11.81
CA HIS A 123 -5.71 18.26 -11.92
C HIS A 123 -4.56 17.47 -11.29
N SER A 124 -3.33 17.89 -11.57
CA SER A 124 -2.16 17.09 -11.24
C SER A 124 -1.12 17.88 -10.46
N LEU A 125 -0.55 17.24 -9.47
CA LEU A 125 0.65 17.69 -8.76
C LEU A 125 1.79 16.73 -9.09
N ILE A 126 2.84 17.24 -9.73
CA ILE A 126 4.00 16.44 -10.15
C ILE A 126 5.29 17.04 -9.59
N CYS A 127 6.28 16.20 -9.39
CA CYS A 127 7.63 16.64 -9.00
C CYS A 127 8.29 17.42 -10.15
N ASP A 128 9.08 18.45 -9.84
CA ASP A 128 9.92 19.10 -10.85
C ASP A 128 11.20 18.30 -11.10
N ASN A 129 11.02 17.12 -11.73
CA ASN A 129 12.10 16.21 -12.08
C ASN A 129 13.21 16.87 -12.91
N LYS A 130 12.82 17.75 -13.84
CA LYS A 130 13.77 18.46 -14.71
C LYS A 130 14.69 19.35 -13.88
N GLN A 131 14.11 20.15 -13.00
CA GLN A 131 14.89 21.01 -12.13
C GLN A 131 15.80 20.19 -11.20
N GLY A 132 15.31 19.07 -10.63
CA GLY A 132 16.12 18.20 -9.78
C GLY A 132 17.36 17.66 -10.47
N ILE A 133 17.20 17.06 -11.65
CA ILE A 133 18.35 16.53 -12.42
C ILE A 133 19.28 17.64 -12.90
N ARG A 134 18.74 18.82 -13.29
CA ARG A 134 19.57 19.97 -13.64
C ARG A 134 20.44 20.43 -12.49
N LEU A 135 19.90 20.47 -11.26
CA LEU A 135 20.65 20.86 -10.06
C LEU A 135 21.79 19.88 -9.77
N VAL A 136 21.52 18.57 -9.81
CA VAL A 136 22.53 17.52 -9.59
C VAL A 136 23.63 17.58 -10.65
N MET A 137 23.24 17.61 -11.92
CA MET A 137 24.20 17.62 -13.04
C MET A 137 25.05 18.89 -13.05
N ALA A 138 24.44 20.05 -12.85
CA ALA A 138 25.18 21.31 -12.73
C ALA A 138 26.20 21.25 -11.57
N HIS A 139 25.80 20.74 -10.41
CA HIS A 139 26.68 20.58 -9.25
C HIS A 139 27.89 19.67 -9.55
N LEU A 140 27.66 18.50 -10.18
CA LEU A 140 28.75 17.59 -10.55
C LEU A 140 29.69 18.15 -11.62
N ILE A 141 29.16 18.91 -12.58
CA ILE A 141 29.93 19.46 -13.70
C ILE A 141 30.65 20.75 -13.31
N GLU A 142 29.96 21.68 -12.68
CA GLU A 142 30.49 23.02 -12.39
C GLU A 142 31.38 23.05 -11.14
N GLU A 143 31.02 22.32 -10.07
CA GLU A 143 31.76 22.34 -8.80
C GLU A 143 32.82 21.23 -8.73
N HIS A 144 32.54 20.04 -9.31
CA HIS A 144 33.43 18.88 -9.25
C HIS A 144 34.14 18.59 -10.57
N HIS A 145 33.82 19.33 -11.64
CA HIS A 145 34.44 19.20 -12.98
C HIS A 145 34.33 17.79 -13.58
N CYS A 146 33.29 17.04 -13.21
CA CYS A 146 33.04 15.72 -13.75
C CYS A 146 32.67 15.79 -15.23
N SER A 147 33.29 14.93 -16.03
CA SER A 147 33.05 14.80 -17.48
C SER A 147 32.52 13.42 -17.86
N ASN A 148 32.80 12.39 -17.06
CA ASN A 148 32.35 11.01 -17.27
C ASN A 148 31.32 10.64 -16.18
N ILE A 149 30.06 11.07 -16.40
CA ILE A 149 28.97 10.91 -15.46
C ILE A 149 28.03 9.81 -15.94
N LEU A 150 27.82 8.78 -15.14
CA LEU A 150 26.91 7.68 -15.42
C LEU A 150 25.51 7.99 -14.88
N PHE A 151 24.50 7.33 -15.44
CA PHE A 151 23.11 7.48 -14.99
C PHE A 151 22.43 6.12 -14.76
N VAL A 152 21.80 5.94 -13.61
CA VAL A 152 20.93 4.79 -13.32
C VAL A 152 19.49 5.24 -13.33
N SER A 153 18.76 4.84 -14.39
CA SER A 153 17.35 5.22 -14.60
C SER A 153 16.43 4.36 -13.75
N GLY A 154 15.26 4.91 -13.39
CA GLY A 154 14.13 4.13 -12.86
C GLY A 154 13.40 3.33 -13.95
N PRO A 155 12.25 2.69 -13.62
CA PRO A 155 11.48 1.84 -14.54
C PRO A 155 11.14 2.54 -15.86
N ALA A 156 11.34 1.84 -16.98
CA ALA A 156 11.18 2.43 -18.32
C ALA A 156 9.76 2.92 -18.63
N GLN A 157 8.75 2.44 -17.94
CA GLN A 157 7.34 2.86 -18.15
C GLN A 157 6.96 4.07 -17.28
N ASN A 158 7.71 4.34 -16.20
CA ASN A 158 7.42 5.41 -15.26
C ASN A 158 7.75 6.78 -15.86
N THR A 159 6.84 7.74 -15.75
CA THR A 159 6.95 9.08 -16.33
C THR A 159 8.06 9.90 -15.68
N ASP A 160 8.21 9.84 -14.35
CA ASP A 160 9.28 10.52 -13.63
C ASP A 160 10.66 10.00 -14.08
N ALA A 161 10.82 8.67 -14.22
CA ALA A 161 12.04 8.05 -14.70
C ALA A 161 12.42 8.51 -16.11
N LYS A 162 11.43 8.58 -17.01
CA LYS A 162 11.61 9.10 -18.38
C LYS A 162 12.07 10.56 -18.38
N GLU A 163 11.41 11.39 -17.56
CA GLU A 163 11.74 12.82 -17.48
C GLU A 163 13.13 13.05 -16.89
N ARG A 164 13.50 12.32 -15.81
CA ARG A 164 14.84 12.36 -15.21
C ARG A 164 15.91 11.93 -16.22
N LYS A 165 15.71 10.79 -16.91
CA LYS A 165 16.62 10.29 -17.95
C LYS A 165 16.76 11.28 -19.13
N ALA A 166 15.66 11.83 -19.64
CA ALA A 166 15.70 12.80 -20.72
C ALA A 166 16.47 14.07 -20.33
N THR A 167 16.31 14.52 -19.07
CA THR A 167 17.01 15.70 -18.56
C THR A 167 18.52 15.42 -18.37
N TYR A 168 18.92 14.21 -17.99
CA TYR A 168 20.32 13.82 -17.97
C TYR A 168 20.94 13.99 -19.37
N PHE A 169 20.31 13.47 -20.43
CA PHE A 169 20.79 13.66 -21.80
C PHE A 169 20.87 15.15 -22.19
N GLU A 170 19.81 15.94 -21.88
CA GLU A 170 19.79 17.39 -22.12
C GLU A 170 20.99 18.09 -21.47
N MET A 171 21.36 17.70 -20.24
CA MET A 171 22.49 18.30 -19.52
C MET A 171 23.84 17.85 -20.10
N MET A 172 24.03 16.57 -20.46
CA MET A 172 25.23 16.10 -21.14
C MET A 172 25.45 16.85 -22.46
N GLU A 173 24.40 17.03 -23.27
CA GLU A 173 24.45 17.80 -24.51
C GLU A 173 24.78 19.29 -24.25
N ARG A 174 24.11 19.90 -23.29
CA ARG A 174 24.29 21.33 -22.92
C ARG A 174 25.73 21.66 -22.51
N TYR A 175 26.39 20.74 -21.81
CA TYR A 175 27.79 20.93 -21.39
C TYR A 175 28.80 20.30 -22.38
N HIS A 176 28.32 19.82 -23.54
CA HIS A 176 29.15 19.19 -24.58
C HIS A 176 29.95 17.98 -24.08
N LEU A 177 29.37 17.23 -23.13
CA LEU A 177 29.99 16.03 -22.58
C LEU A 177 29.64 14.78 -23.41
N PRO A 178 30.53 13.79 -23.50
CA PRO A 178 30.25 12.55 -24.21
C PRO A 178 29.18 11.75 -23.50
N VAL A 179 28.23 11.20 -24.26
CA VAL A 179 27.20 10.31 -23.75
C VAL A 179 26.97 9.13 -24.68
N SER A 180 26.78 7.94 -24.13
CA SER A 180 26.44 6.73 -24.88
C SER A 180 25.48 5.85 -24.08
N ASP A 181 24.83 4.90 -24.76
CA ASP A 181 23.92 3.96 -24.08
C ASP A 181 24.63 3.10 -23.02
N LYS A 182 25.95 2.90 -23.13
CA LYS A 182 26.76 2.17 -22.14
C LYS A 182 26.92 2.93 -20.81
N MET A 183 26.65 4.23 -20.80
CA MET A 183 26.71 5.06 -19.59
C MET A 183 25.40 5.02 -18.79
N ILE A 184 24.44 4.23 -19.25
CA ILE A 184 23.10 4.21 -18.65
C ILE A 184 22.72 2.78 -18.25
N ALA A 185 22.39 2.57 -16.98
CA ALA A 185 21.77 1.34 -16.50
C ALA A 185 20.27 1.54 -16.29
N GLN A 186 19.50 0.47 -16.48
CA GLN A 186 18.10 0.43 -16.19
C GLN A 186 17.88 -0.18 -14.81
N GLY A 187 17.35 0.59 -13.87
CA GLY A 187 16.88 0.14 -12.57
C GLY A 187 15.36 0.09 -12.48
N ASP A 188 14.86 -0.12 -11.27
CA ASP A 188 13.45 -0.34 -11.00
C ASP A 188 12.94 0.39 -9.73
N TYR A 189 13.71 1.35 -9.24
CA TYR A 189 13.53 2.10 -7.99
C TYR A 189 13.77 1.27 -6.71
N SER A 190 14.15 -0.01 -6.80
CA SER A 190 14.54 -0.81 -5.64
C SER A 190 16.05 -0.75 -5.37
N GLU A 191 16.45 -1.09 -4.15
CA GLU A 191 17.86 -1.18 -3.78
C GLU A 191 18.54 -2.48 -4.28
N PHE A 192 17.84 -3.39 -4.98
CA PHE A 192 18.34 -4.71 -5.39
C PHE A 192 18.89 -4.73 -6.83
N ILE A 193 19.57 -3.68 -7.24
CA ILE A 193 20.13 -3.51 -8.58
C ILE A 193 21.67 -3.61 -8.62
N ASP A 194 22.28 -4.31 -7.66
CA ASP A 194 23.75 -4.44 -7.58
C ASP A 194 24.37 -4.93 -8.88
N ARG A 195 23.75 -5.91 -9.57
CA ARG A 195 24.25 -6.43 -10.85
C ARG A 195 24.27 -5.40 -11.96
N GLN A 196 23.22 -4.59 -12.05
CA GLN A 196 23.11 -3.53 -13.07
C GLN A 196 24.18 -2.46 -12.86
N VAL A 197 24.41 -2.06 -11.60
CA VAL A 197 25.44 -1.10 -11.24
C VAL A 197 26.84 -1.68 -11.48
N ASP A 198 27.05 -2.95 -11.16
CA ASP A 198 28.33 -3.65 -11.34
C ASP A 198 28.71 -3.71 -12.83
N HIS A 199 27.77 -4.13 -13.71
CA HIS A 199 27.97 -4.10 -15.17
C HIS A 199 28.19 -2.69 -15.73
N LEU A 200 27.46 -1.68 -15.20
CA LEU A 200 27.63 -0.28 -15.61
C LEU A 200 29.06 0.20 -15.37
N LEU A 201 29.66 -0.17 -14.24
CA LEU A 201 31.02 0.17 -13.90
C LEU A 201 32.05 -0.66 -14.68
N ASP A 202 31.74 -1.93 -15.06
CA ASP A 202 32.58 -2.73 -15.94
C ASP A 202 32.72 -2.09 -17.34
N ASP A 203 31.60 -1.59 -17.87
CA ASP A 203 31.57 -0.91 -19.17
C ASP A 203 32.25 0.47 -19.14
N ASN A 204 32.39 1.08 -17.95
CA ASN A 204 32.87 2.45 -17.76
C ASN A 204 33.91 2.55 -16.62
N PRO A 205 35.11 1.98 -16.81
CA PRO A 205 36.16 1.92 -15.77
C PRO A 205 36.71 3.29 -15.34
N ASN A 206 36.45 4.35 -16.11
CA ASN A 206 36.89 5.71 -15.83
C ASN A 206 35.73 6.61 -15.35
N ALA A 207 34.67 6.03 -14.83
CA ALA A 207 33.52 6.80 -14.31
C ALA A 207 33.96 7.70 -13.15
N GLU A 208 33.55 8.96 -13.18
CA GLU A 208 33.83 9.95 -12.14
C GLU A 208 32.63 10.12 -11.19
N ALA A 209 31.42 9.98 -11.72
CA ALA A 209 30.20 10.09 -10.94
C ALA A 209 29.09 9.17 -11.45
N ILE A 210 28.17 8.78 -10.55
CA ILE A 210 26.94 8.08 -10.88
C ILE A 210 25.75 8.89 -10.31
N VAL A 211 24.84 9.28 -11.18
CA VAL A 211 23.56 9.89 -10.82
C VAL A 211 22.50 8.80 -10.80
N PHE A 212 21.93 8.53 -9.66
CA PHE A 212 20.82 7.61 -9.51
C PHE A 212 19.49 8.35 -9.58
N ALA A 213 18.52 7.74 -10.27
CA ALA A 213 17.19 8.33 -10.40
C ALA A 213 16.39 8.31 -9.09
N ASN A 214 16.82 7.55 -8.06
CA ASN A 214 16.35 7.67 -6.67
C ASN A 214 17.41 7.20 -5.66
N ASP A 215 17.14 7.45 -4.36
CA ASP A 215 18.07 7.12 -3.28
C ASP A 215 18.18 5.62 -3.02
N GLU A 216 17.08 4.86 -3.13
CA GLU A 216 17.08 3.42 -2.92
C GLU A 216 18.07 2.72 -3.88
N MET A 217 18.08 3.12 -5.16
CA MET A 217 19.04 2.61 -6.12
C MET A 217 20.48 3.09 -5.83
N ALA A 218 20.65 4.28 -5.26
CA ALA A 218 21.96 4.78 -4.87
C ALA A 218 22.62 3.91 -3.79
N PHE A 219 21.83 3.29 -2.89
CA PHE A 219 22.37 2.37 -1.89
C PHE A 219 22.99 1.10 -2.50
N ALA A 220 22.47 0.61 -3.63
CA ALA A 220 23.18 -0.42 -4.41
C ALA A 220 24.52 0.08 -4.93
N GLY A 221 24.60 1.35 -5.35
CA GLY A 221 25.84 2.00 -5.74
C GLY A 221 26.91 1.95 -4.64
N TYR A 222 26.53 2.27 -3.41
CA TYR A 222 27.44 2.17 -2.24
C TYR A 222 27.95 0.74 -2.03
N ARG A 223 27.06 -0.26 -2.04
CA ARG A 223 27.46 -1.66 -1.86
C ARG A 223 28.39 -2.16 -2.96
N VAL A 224 28.14 -1.78 -4.21
CA VAL A 224 28.99 -2.17 -5.34
C VAL A 224 30.36 -1.48 -5.25
N CYS A 225 30.39 -0.19 -4.91
CA CYS A 225 31.64 0.54 -4.70
C CYS A 225 32.47 -0.09 -3.57
N GLU A 226 31.86 -0.43 -2.44
CA GLU A 226 32.52 -1.11 -1.32
C GLU A 226 33.13 -2.45 -1.76
N LYS A 227 32.38 -3.30 -2.48
CA LYS A 227 32.88 -4.57 -3.03
C LYS A 227 34.04 -4.40 -3.98
N ARG A 228 34.09 -3.29 -4.74
CA ARG A 228 35.17 -2.96 -5.67
C ARG A 228 36.34 -2.22 -5.01
N GLY A 229 36.21 -1.88 -3.73
CA GLY A 229 37.25 -1.11 -3.01
C GLY A 229 37.29 0.37 -3.42
N LEU A 230 36.24 0.89 -4.08
CA LEU A 230 36.07 2.30 -4.45
C LEU A 230 35.51 3.08 -3.28
N LYS A 231 36.10 4.22 -2.98
CA LYS A 231 35.64 5.13 -1.92
C LYS A 231 34.67 6.15 -2.48
N VAL A 232 33.40 6.05 -2.10
CA VAL A 232 32.37 7.04 -2.45
C VAL A 232 32.78 8.42 -1.93
N GLY A 233 32.55 9.46 -2.75
CA GLY A 233 32.95 10.82 -2.45
C GLY A 233 34.43 11.14 -2.68
N LYS A 234 35.25 10.14 -3.11
CA LYS A 234 36.68 10.30 -3.42
C LYS A 234 37.07 9.71 -4.76
N ASP A 235 36.89 8.40 -4.91
CA ASP A 235 37.26 7.68 -6.14
C ASP A 235 36.11 7.74 -7.15
N ILE A 236 34.88 7.81 -6.66
CA ILE A 236 33.66 7.97 -7.44
C ILE A 236 32.62 8.78 -6.64
N LEU A 237 31.92 9.69 -7.31
CA LEU A 237 30.86 10.48 -6.70
C LEU A 237 29.50 9.80 -6.91
N ILE A 238 28.65 9.84 -5.90
CA ILE A 238 27.30 9.27 -5.97
C ILE A 238 26.28 10.34 -5.59
N THR A 239 25.20 10.45 -6.37
CA THR A 239 24.06 11.30 -6.05
C THR A 239 22.76 10.55 -6.22
N GLY A 240 21.74 10.91 -5.42
CA GLY A 240 20.41 10.33 -5.43
C GLY A 240 19.31 11.34 -5.76
N PHE A 241 18.09 10.91 -5.48
CA PHE A 241 16.86 11.69 -5.60
C PHE A 241 15.87 11.14 -4.58
N ASP A 242 15.12 11.98 -3.86
CA ASP A 242 14.04 11.80 -2.88
C ASP A 242 14.39 12.36 -1.49
N ASP A 243 15.66 12.35 -1.07
CA ASP A 243 16.13 12.69 0.29
C ASP A 243 15.48 11.81 1.38
N CYS A 244 15.47 10.50 1.14
CA CYS A 244 14.92 9.57 2.11
C CYS A 244 15.73 9.58 3.44
N GLU A 245 15.08 9.21 4.55
CA GLU A 245 15.68 9.26 5.89
C GLU A 245 17.06 8.57 5.96
N ARG A 246 17.22 7.45 5.25
CA ARG A 246 18.48 6.69 5.20
C ARG A 246 19.60 7.46 4.51
N ALA A 247 19.30 8.38 3.59
CA ALA A 247 20.30 9.12 2.82
C ALA A 247 21.28 9.91 3.71
N SER A 248 20.77 10.51 4.78
CA SER A 248 21.57 11.24 5.76
C SER A 248 22.42 10.34 6.67
N GLY A 249 22.04 9.09 6.83
CA GLY A 249 22.72 8.07 7.65
C GLY A 249 23.77 7.24 6.90
N MET A 250 23.95 7.46 5.61
CA MET A 250 25.02 6.79 4.83
C MET A 250 26.40 7.31 5.22
N ASP A 251 27.45 6.52 4.96
CA ASP A 251 28.84 6.91 5.16
C ASP A 251 29.66 6.71 3.87
N PRO A 252 29.99 7.81 3.17
CA PRO A 252 29.64 9.22 3.39
C PRO A 252 28.15 9.47 3.16
N ALA A 253 27.57 10.53 3.80
CA ALA A 253 26.16 10.88 3.65
C ALA A 253 25.80 11.25 2.20
N LEU A 254 24.64 10.77 1.72
CA LEU A 254 24.24 10.85 0.31
C LEU A 254 23.78 12.27 -0.07
N THR A 255 24.43 12.86 -1.08
CA THR A 255 23.97 14.05 -1.80
C THR A 255 22.78 13.67 -2.67
N THR A 256 21.64 14.35 -2.50
CA THR A 256 20.39 13.96 -3.15
C THR A 256 19.49 15.16 -3.43
N VAL A 257 18.55 15.01 -4.34
CA VAL A 257 17.49 15.98 -4.60
C VAL A 257 16.36 15.76 -3.59
N VAL A 258 16.00 16.81 -2.87
CA VAL A 258 14.86 16.80 -1.94
C VAL A 258 13.57 16.86 -2.72
N GLN A 259 12.78 15.79 -2.65
CA GLN A 259 11.40 15.74 -3.12
C GLN A 259 10.50 15.71 -1.88
N ASP A 260 9.86 16.83 -1.56
CA ASP A 260 9.04 16.96 -0.37
C ASP A 260 7.68 16.28 -0.56
N GLY A 261 7.62 14.98 -0.24
CA GLY A 261 6.41 14.16 -0.33
C GLY A 261 5.33 14.61 0.64
N VAL A 262 5.70 15.08 1.83
CA VAL A 262 4.76 15.61 2.83
C VAL A 262 4.08 16.86 2.29
N LEU A 263 4.85 17.81 1.75
CA LEU A 263 4.30 19.01 1.11
C LEU A 263 3.36 18.64 -0.05
N MET A 264 3.75 17.68 -0.90
CA MET A 264 2.92 17.24 -2.02
C MET A 264 1.58 16.66 -1.54
N GLY A 265 1.60 15.81 -0.52
CA GLY A 265 0.40 15.25 0.10
C GLY A 265 -0.52 16.34 0.69
N ARG A 266 0.06 17.31 1.42
CA ARG A 266 -0.68 18.46 1.96
C ARG A 266 -1.31 19.29 0.86
N MET A 267 -0.54 19.64 -0.17
CA MET A 267 -1.04 20.39 -1.33
C MET A 267 -2.21 19.68 -2.00
N ALA A 268 -2.17 18.35 -2.11
CA ALA A 268 -3.24 17.58 -2.74
C ALA A 268 -4.58 17.73 -1.99
N VAL A 269 -4.57 17.70 -0.65
CA VAL A 269 -5.79 17.89 0.16
C VAL A 269 -6.30 19.34 0.04
N TYR A 270 -5.41 20.32 0.14
CA TYR A 270 -5.80 21.73 -0.01
C TYR A 270 -6.40 22.01 -1.39
N ASP A 271 -5.77 21.53 -2.46
CA ASP A 271 -6.24 21.73 -3.83
C ASP A 271 -7.57 21.01 -4.07
N LEU A 272 -7.74 19.80 -3.51
CA LEU A 272 -9.00 19.06 -3.64
C LEU A 272 -10.15 19.78 -2.93
N ILE A 273 -9.96 20.21 -1.67
CA ILE A 273 -10.98 20.93 -0.92
C ILE A 273 -11.29 22.27 -1.60
N TYR A 274 -10.28 22.96 -2.10
CA TYR A 274 -10.46 24.19 -2.87
C TYR A 274 -11.35 23.98 -4.09
N LYS A 275 -11.20 22.84 -4.78
CA LYS A 275 -12.04 22.43 -5.91
C LYS A 275 -13.46 22.04 -5.47
N LEU A 276 -13.60 21.32 -4.35
CA LEU A 276 -14.90 20.98 -3.75
C LEU A 276 -15.71 22.22 -3.33
N ASP A 277 -15.01 23.28 -2.94
CA ASP A 277 -15.60 24.59 -2.65
C ASP A 277 -15.98 25.40 -3.92
N GLY A 278 -15.88 24.81 -5.11
CA GLY A 278 -16.26 25.40 -6.40
C GLY A 278 -15.25 26.39 -6.97
N LYS A 279 -13.98 26.28 -6.58
CA LYS A 279 -12.88 27.10 -7.11
C LYS A 279 -12.01 26.30 -8.08
N ASP A 280 -11.36 26.97 -9.03
CA ASP A 280 -10.51 26.31 -10.01
C ASP A 280 -9.12 26.00 -9.42
N ALA A 281 -8.72 24.73 -9.48
CA ALA A 281 -7.36 24.27 -9.19
C ALA A 281 -6.64 23.90 -10.48
N LEU A 282 -5.36 24.28 -10.60
CA LEU A 282 -4.55 24.06 -11.79
C LEU A 282 -3.46 23.03 -11.52
N SER A 283 -3.18 22.21 -12.53
CA SER A 283 -2.02 21.31 -12.50
C SER A 283 -0.71 22.11 -12.39
N ARG A 284 0.19 21.68 -11.50
CA ARG A 284 1.45 22.38 -11.24
C ARG A 284 2.57 21.42 -10.83
N ARG A 285 3.81 21.92 -10.96
CA ARG A 285 5.00 21.24 -10.46
C ARG A 285 5.29 21.66 -9.02
N VAL A 286 5.62 20.69 -8.18
CA VAL A 286 6.10 20.90 -6.81
C VAL A 286 7.62 21.13 -6.90
N PRO A 287 8.13 22.24 -6.35
CA PRO A 287 9.55 22.57 -6.44
C PRO A 287 10.41 21.57 -5.67
N VAL A 288 11.65 21.42 -6.13
CA VAL A 288 12.66 20.56 -5.52
C VAL A 288 13.91 21.38 -5.20
N SER A 289 14.75 20.86 -4.31
CA SER A 289 16.04 21.47 -3.97
C SER A 289 17.14 20.41 -3.91
N LEU A 290 18.41 20.83 -4.02
CA LEU A 290 19.56 19.94 -3.87
C LEU A 290 20.07 19.99 -2.43
N CYS A 291 20.13 18.82 -1.78
CA CYS A 291 20.78 18.64 -0.49
C CYS A 291 22.20 18.09 -0.72
N VAL A 292 23.19 18.96 -0.60
CA VAL A 292 24.61 18.61 -0.79
C VAL A 292 25.15 18.02 0.50
N ARG A 293 25.70 16.79 0.41
CA ARG A 293 26.39 16.05 1.47
C ARG A 293 27.74 15.53 0.96
N GLU A 294 28.35 14.54 1.64
CA GLU A 294 29.72 14.14 1.35
C GLU A 294 29.89 13.20 0.17
N SER A 295 28.85 12.49 -0.27
CA SER A 295 28.96 11.50 -1.35
C SER A 295 29.32 12.10 -2.72
N CYS A 296 29.12 13.37 -2.93
CA CYS A 296 29.60 14.11 -4.11
C CYS A 296 31.03 14.66 -3.94
N GLY A 297 31.73 14.37 -2.83
CA GLY A 297 33.06 14.87 -2.55
C GLY A 297 33.11 16.23 -1.85
N CYS A 298 31.95 16.87 -1.62
CA CYS A 298 31.87 18.06 -0.79
C CYS A 298 32.18 17.73 0.67
N GLN A 299 32.86 18.62 1.37
CA GLN A 299 32.94 18.52 2.83
C GLN A 299 31.70 19.15 3.43
N GLU A 300 31.19 18.53 4.50
CA GLU A 300 30.12 19.13 5.29
C GLU A 300 30.48 20.56 5.66
N LYS A 301 29.73 21.56 5.16
CA LYS A 301 29.94 22.98 5.53
C LYS A 301 29.60 23.27 6.99
N ASN A 302 29.03 22.32 7.69
CA ASN A 302 28.81 22.36 9.12
C ASN A 302 30.11 21.95 9.81
N GLY A 303 30.83 22.95 10.24
CA GLY A 303 32.12 22.80 10.89
C GLY A 303 32.10 21.70 11.94
N LYS A 304 33.22 20.98 12.01
CA LYS A 304 33.54 20.06 13.09
C LYS A 304 32.92 20.59 14.37
N THR A 305 31.82 20.03 14.80
CA THR A 305 31.36 20.16 16.17
C THR A 305 32.54 19.68 17.01
N GLN A 306 33.30 20.65 17.55
CA GLN A 306 34.35 20.36 18.50
C GLN A 306 33.76 19.36 19.51
N ASN A 307 34.41 18.25 19.72
CA ASN A 307 34.09 17.30 20.79
C ASN A 307 34.29 18.02 22.14
N THR A 308 33.38 18.92 22.47
CA THR A 308 33.29 19.48 23.81
C THR A 308 32.59 18.44 24.71
N PRO A 309 32.95 18.37 25.99
CA PRO A 309 32.30 17.42 26.93
C PRO A 309 30.77 17.54 26.96
N LEU A 310 30.21 18.71 26.72
CA LEU A 310 28.77 18.96 26.58
C LEU A 310 28.20 18.22 25.34
N ASN A 311 28.91 18.23 24.23
CA ASN A 311 28.48 17.53 23.01
C ASN A 311 28.47 16.00 23.20
N LEU A 312 29.42 15.45 23.97
CA LEU A 312 29.46 14.02 24.28
C LEU A 312 28.26 13.59 25.15
N VAL A 313 27.89 14.40 26.13
CA VAL A 313 26.71 14.14 26.98
C VAL A 313 25.43 14.18 26.18
N ASP A 314 25.27 15.15 25.28
CA ASP A 314 24.10 15.24 24.39
C ASP A 314 24.04 14.07 23.40
N GLN A 315 25.19 13.62 22.88
CA GLN A 315 25.26 12.41 22.03
C GLN A 315 24.87 11.15 22.81
N ILE A 316 25.33 11.00 24.06
CA ILE A 316 24.94 9.88 24.93
C ILE A 316 23.44 9.93 25.22
N HIS A 317 22.87 11.10 25.53
CA HIS A 317 21.43 11.24 25.73
C HIS A 317 20.63 10.90 24.46
N LYS A 318 21.06 11.37 23.29
CA LYS A 318 20.44 11.03 22.01
C LYS A 318 20.51 9.52 21.72
N LEU A 319 21.67 8.91 21.95
CA LEU A 319 21.86 7.45 21.77
C LEU A 319 20.98 6.65 22.74
N ASN A 320 20.93 7.03 24.01
CA ASN A 320 20.08 6.39 25.02
C ASN A 320 18.59 6.51 24.67
N ARG A 321 18.16 7.65 24.14
CA ARG A 321 16.79 7.84 23.65
C ARG A 321 16.50 6.94 22.45
N THR A 322 17.43 6.82 21.51
CA THR A 322 17.32 5.90 20.36
C THR A 322 17.22 4.45 20.83
N ILE A 323 18.10 4.00 21.75
CA ILE A 323 18.06 2.65 22.33
C ILE A 323 16.74 2.37 23.05
N THR A 324 16.21 3.36 23.77
CA THR A 324 14.92 3.23 24.46
C THR A 324 13.78 3.09 23.48
N ASN A 325 13.77 3.89 22.40
CA ASN A 325 12.77 3.81 21.34
C ASN A 325 12.84 2.43 20.63
N MET A 326 14.04 1.97 20.25
CA MET A 326 14.23 0.64 19.65
C MET A 326 13.75 -0.50 20.56
N LYS A 327 13.94 -0.39 21.88
CA LYS A 327 13.41 -1.38 22.84
C LYS A 327 11.88 -1.37 22.88
N LEU A 328 11.25 -0.19 22.85
CA LEU A 328 9.78 -0.06 22.78
C LEU A 328 9.24 -0.65 21.49
N GLU A 329 9.88 -0.36 20.36
CA GLU A 329 9.52 -0.95 19.06
C GLU A 329 9.64 -2.47 19.08
N LEU A 330 10.71 -3.03 19.67
CA LEU A 330 10.87 -4.47 19.78
C LEU A 330 9.77 -5.11 20.65
N ILE A 331 9.41 -4.49 21.77
CA ILE A 331 8.31 -4.95 22.64
C ILE A 331 6.99 -4.91 21.87
N ASN A 332 6.72 -3.84 21.13
CA ASN A 332 5.53 -3.71 20.30
C ASN A 332 5.51 -4.76 19.18
N PHE A 333 6.66 -5.02 18.53
CA PHE A 333 6.79 -6.07 17.53
C PHE A 333 6.49 -7.45 18.11
N GLN A 334 7.04 -7.78 19.28
CA GLN A 334 6.76 -9.05 19.97
C GLN A 334 5.27 -9.19 20.31
N ARG A 335 4.64 -8.13 20.85
CA ARG A 335 3.19 -8.12 21.14
C ARG A 335 2.37 -8.36 19.89
N LYS A 336 2.66 -7.66 18.79
CA LYS A 336 2.00 -7.83 17.49
C LYS A 336 2.21 -9.25 16.93
N SER A 337 3.39 -9.83 17.09
CA SER A 337 3.69 -11.20 16.65
C SER A 337 2.88 -12.27 17.39
N TRP A 338 2.58 -12.08 18.66
CA TRP A 338 1.71 -12.98 19.44
C TRP A 338 0.22 -12.80 19.15
N PHE A 339 -0.17 -11.61 18.72
CA PHE A 339 -1.58 -11.31 18.44
C PHE A 339 -2.13 -12.14 17.27
N ILE A 340 -1.40 -12.30 16.17
CA ILE A 340 -1.88 -13.00 14.98
C ILE A 340 -2.26 -14.46 15.25
N PRO A 341 -1.40 -15.29 15.90
CA PRO A 341 -1.78 -16.65 16.27
C PRO A 341 -2.97 -16.70 17.24
N SER A 342 -3.07 -15.72 18.15
CA SER A 342 -4.19 -15.61 19.10
C SER A 342 -5.49 -15.34 18.37
N LEU A 343 -5.50 -14.34 17.46
CA LEU A 343 -6.65 -14.03 16.59
C LEU A 343 -7.08 -15.27 15.79
N ALA A 344 -6.12 -15.94 15.15
CA ALA A 344 -6.41 -17.14 14.36
C ALA A 344 -7.10 -18.22 15.20
N ARG A 345 -6.61 -18.48 16.43
CA ARG A 345 -7.19 -19.45 17.36
C ARG A 345 -8.60 -19.03 17.78
N ASN A 346 -8.77 -17.79 18.25
CA ASN A 346 -10.04 -17.27 18.73
C ASN A 346 -11.13 -17.35 17.65
N LEU A 347 -10.79 -16.95 16.41
CA LEU A 347 -11.71 -17.06 15.28
C LEU A 347 -12.03 -18.52 14.91
N ASN A 348 -11.05 -19.43 15.04
CA ASN A 348 -11.27 -20.85 14.76
C ASN A 348 -12.23 -21.50 15.76
N ASP A 349 -12.24 -21.06 17.01
CA ASP A 349 -13.16 -21.57 18.02
C ASP A 349 -14.63 -21.18 17.76
N CYS A 350 -14.87 -20.22 16.87
CA CYS A 350 -16.22 -19.72 16.48
C CYS A 350 -16.68 -20.21 15.08
N MET A 351 -16.02 -21.19 14.45
CA MET A 351 -16.28 -21.58 13.04
C MET A 351 -17.67 -22.20 12.78
N ASP A 352 -18.40 -22.58 13.80
CA ASP A 352 -19.76 -23.15 13.68
C ASP A 352 -20.87 -22.09 13.72
N ASP A 353 -20.57 -20.85 14.15
CA ASP A 353 -21.51 -19.76 14.28
C ASP A 353 -20.91 -18.46 13.70
N GLU A 354 -21.46 -18.01 12.56
CA GLU A 354 -21.02 -16.79 11.90
C GLU A 354 -21.17 -15.53 12.77
N HIS A 355 -22.25 -15.44 13.53
CA HIS A 355 -22.47 -14.27 14.37
C HIS A 355 -21.45 -14.22 15.51
N ALA A 356 -21.16 -15.34 16.15
CA ALA A 356 -20.10 -15.45 17.16
C ALA A 356 -18.71 -15.14 16.55
N PHE A 357 -18.43 -15.62 15.34
CA PHE A 357 -17.20 -15.31 14.61
C PHE A 357 -17.03 -13.81 14.37
N LEU A 358 -18.08 -13.12 13.95
CA LEU A 358 -18.05 -11.68 13.67
C LEU A 358 -17.86 -10.86 14.96
N LEU A 359 -18.54 -11.24 16.04
CA LEU A 359 -18.33 -10.61 17.36
C LEU A 359 -16.89 -10.78 17.84
N GLU A 360 -16.37 -12.01 17.78
CA GLU A 360 -15.00 -12.31 18.19
C GLU A 360 -13.96 -11.53 17.37
N ALA A 361 -14.18 -11.37 16.05
CA ALA A 361 -13.33 -10.55 15.20
C ALA A 361 -13.29 -9.10 15.70
N MET A 362 -14.44 -8.52 16.07
CA MET A 362 -14.51 -7.12 16.54
C MET A 362 -13.97 -6.98 17.98
N GLU A 363 -14.16 -7.95 18.84
CA GLU A 363 -13.55 -7.98 20.18
C GLU A 363 -12.02 -7.93 20.12
N ASN A 364 -11.43 -8.70 19.19
CA ASN A 364 -9.99 -8.64 18.96
C ASN A 364 -9.55 -7.25 18.45
N MET A 365 -10.36 -6.55 17.62
CA MET A 365 -10.06 -5.18 17.20
C MET A 365 -10.15 -4.19 18.36
N ARG A 366 -11.07 -4.37 19.31
CA ARG A 366 -11.16 -3.60 20.54
C ARG A 366 -9.89 -3.75 21.39
N GLU A 367 -9.35 -4.97 21.52
CA GLU A 367 -8.09 -5.23 22.23
C GLU A 367 -6.90 -4.49 21.61
N LEU A 368 -6.91 -4.26 20.30
CA LEU A 368 -5.89 -3.47 19.58
C LEU A 368 -6.05 -1.97 19.80
N ARG A 369 -7.16 -1.53 20.40
CA ARG A 369 -7.46 -0.12 20.69
C ARG A 369 -7.51 0.73 19.42
N THR A 370 -8.07 0.20 18.33
CA THR A 370 -8.45 1.02 17.19
C THR A 370 -9.49 2.05 17.65
N LYS A 371 -9.54 3.22 17.03
CA LYS A 371 -10.59 4.20 17.36
C LYS A 371 -11.97 3.66 17.02
N CYS A 372 -12.09 3.06 15.85
CA CYS A 372 -13.23 2.25 15.42
C CYS A 372 -12.80 1.29 14.29
N THR A 373 -13.60 0.24 14.09
CA THR A 373 -13.39 -0.75 13.03
C THR A 373 -14.74 -1.21 12.49
N TYR A 374 -14.86 -1.33 11.18
CA TYR A 374 -16.06 -1.79 10.49
C TYR A 374 -15.71 -2.95 9.56
N LEU A 375 -16.48 -4.01 9.62
CA LEU A 375 -16.34 -5.19 8.78
C LEU A 375 -17.52 -5.23 7.80
N PHE A 376 -17.21 -5.09 6.53
CA PHE A 376 -18.19 -5.20 5.44
C PHE A 376 -18.02 -6.53 4.75
N LEU A 377 -19.11 -7.25 4.52
CA LEU A 377 -19.10 -8.53 3.79
C LEU A 377 -20.00 -8.45 2.56
N LEU A 378 -19.62 -9.19 1.54
CA LEU A 378 -20.44 -9.46 0.37
C LEU A 378 -21.54 -10.47 0.74
N ASP A 379 -22.70 -10.41 0.11
CA ASP A 379 -23.78 -11.40 0.31
C ASP A 379 -23.30 -12.81 -0.03
N GLU A 380 -22.50 -12.92 -1.10
CA GLU A 380 -21.79 -14.12 -1.48
C GLU A 380 -20.34 -13.77 -1.87
N PRO A 381 -19.35 -14.64 -1.56
CA PRO A 381 -17.97 -14.40 -1.98
C PRO A 381 -17.83 -14.33 -3.49
N VAL A 382 -17.09 -13.35 -3.99
CA VAL A 382 -16.81 -13.17 -5.41
C VAL A 382 -15.52 -13.87 -5.76
N VAL A 383 -15.55 -14.68 -6.83
CA VAL A 383 -14.34 -15.30 -7.40
C VAL A 383 -13.75 -14.38 -8.47
N TYR A 384 -12.48 -14.02 -8.29
CA TYR A 384 -11.73 -13.23 -9.27
C TYR A 384 -10.42 -13.92 -9.64
N ARG A 385 -10.20 -14.17 -10.93
CA ARG A 385 -8.98 -14.77 -11.46
C ARG A 385 -8.15 -13.74 -12.22
N LYS A 386 -6.83 -13.91 -12.21
CA LYS A 386 -5.83 -12.96 -12.70
C LYS A 386 -6.06 -12.42 -14.12
N ASP A 387 -6.63 -13.24 -15.02
CA ASP A 387 -6.79 -12.89 -16.44
C ASP A 387 -8.27 -12.62 -16.80
N GLU A 388 -9.16 -12.56 -15.80
CA GLU A 388 -10.58 -12.23 -15.98
C GLU A 388 -10.81 -10.72 -15.82
N GLU A 389 -11.89 -10.21 -16.43
CA GLU A 389 -12.32 -8.84 -16.22
C GLU A 389 -12.91 -8.68 -14.81
N TRP A 390 -12.32 -7.83 -14.01
CA TRP A 390 -12.84 -7.49 -12.69
C TRP A 390 -14.06 -6.58 -12.77
N LYS A 391 -15.09 -6.90 -11.98
CA LYS A 391 -16.27 -6.04 -11.77
C LYS A 391 -16.50 -5.87 -10.29
N CYS A 392 -16.50 -4.62 -9.84
CA CYS A 392 -16.74 -4.29 -8.44
C CYS A 392 -18.14 -4.75 -8.01
N PRO A 393 -18.25 -5.55 -6.93
CA PRO A 393 -19.54 -6.01 -6.43
C PRO A 393 -20.39 -4.85 -5.88
N GLU A 394 -21.70 -4.88 -6.12
CA GLU A 394 -22.64 -3.87 -5.62
C GLU A 394 -23.35 -4.26 -4.31
N ASN A 395 -23.16 -5.49 -3.83
CA ASN A 395 -23.89 -6.09 -2.71
C ASN A 395 -23.07 -6.18 -1.41
N LEU A 396 -22.33 -5.13 -1.11
CA LEU A 396 -21.57 -5.01 0.13
C LEU A 396 -22.47 -4.58 1.28
N ARG A 397 -22.35 -5.22 2.46
CA ARG A 397 -23.15 -4.94 3.66
C ARG A 397 -22.27 -4.82 4.89
N LEU A 398 -22.67 -3.96 5.83
CA LEU A 398 -22.04 -3.90 7.14
C LEU A 398 -22.40 -5.16 7.95
N ALA A 399 -21.40 -5.97 8.28
CA ALA A 399 -21.58 -7.23 9.00
C ALA A 399 -21.34 -7.10 10.50
N ALA A 400 -20.34 -6.30 10.90
CA ALA A 400 -19.98 -6.07 12.29
C ALA A 400 -19.23 -4.75 12.45
N TYR A 401 -19.19 -4.22 13.65
CA TYR A 401 -18.39 -3.04 13.97
C TYR A 401 -17.89 -3.05 15.43
N TYR A 402 -16.81 -2.33 15.64
CA TYR A 402 -16.34 -1.85 16.94
C TYR A 402 -16.28 -0.32 16.90
N LYS A 403 -16.92 0.35 17.83
CA LYS A 403 -16.98 1.80 17.91
C LYS A 403 -17.37 2.26 19.32
N LYS A 404 -16.62 3.22 19.88
CA LYS A 404 -16.92 3.81 21.21
C LYS A 404 -17.15 2.75 22.31
N GLU A 405 -16.25 1.77 22.38
CA GLU A 405 -16.32 0.61 23.32
C GLU A 405 -17.48 -0.37 23.06
N GLU A 406 -18.32 -0.13 22.08
CA GLU A 406 -19.40 -1.01 21.65
C GLU A 406 -18.91 -1.95 20.56
N VAL A 407 -19.20 -3.24 20.73
CA VAL A 407 -18.99 -4.28 19.72
C VAL A 407 -20.35 -4.84 19.33
N ASP A 408 -20.65 -4.90 18.07
CA ASP A 408 -21.88 -5.47 17.55
C ASP A 408 -21.67 -6.20 16.22
N ALA A 409 -22.54 -7.18 15.95
CA ALA A 409 -22.57 -7.92 14.70
C ALA A 409 -24.01 -8.17 14.26
N PHE A 410 -24.27 -8.01 12.98
CA PHE A 410 -25.59 -8.19 12.40
C PHE A 410 -25.81 -9.62 11.89
N HIS A 411 -26.99 -10.19 12.15
CA HIS A 411 -27.41 -11.39 11.46
C HIS A 411 -27.58 -11.11 9.97
N LEU A 412 -27.39 -12.12 9.12
CA LEU A 412 -27.30 -11.98 7.66
C LEU A 412 -28.40 -11.12 7.04
N TYR A 413 -29.65 -11.27 7.50
CA TYR A 413 -30.80 -10.55 6.96
C TYR A 413 -30.98 -9.13 7.49
N ASP A 414 -30.32 -8.79 8.60
CA ASP A 414 -30.41 -7.49 9.27
C ASP A 414 -29.24 -6.56 8.90
N ARG A 415 -28.30 -7.02 8.08
CA ARG A 415 -27.10 -6.26 7.66
C ARG A 415 -27.47 -5.01 6.86
N PRO A 416 -27.08 -3.80 7.31
CA PRO A 416 -27.25 -2.58 6.53
C PRO A 416 -26.50 -2.69 5.18
N SER A 417 -27.21 -2.36 4.10
CA SER A 417 -26.65 -2.36 2.74
C SER A 417 -25.86 -1.08 2.48
N VAL A 418 -24.75 -1.18 1.81
CA VAL A 418 -24.05 -0.02 1.27
C VAL A 418 -24.88 0.57 0.14
N SER A 419 -25.36 1.80 0.29
CA SER A 419 -26.16 2.48 -0.75
C SER A 419 -25.26 3.04 -1.85
N LYS A 420 -25.80 3.18 -3.08
CA LYS A 420 -25.04 3.80 -4.18
C LYS A 420 -24.74 5.29 -3.94
N GLU A 421 -25.60 5.99 -3.20
CA GLU A 421 -25.46 7.44 -2.96
C GLU A 421 -24.58 7.74 -1.74
N GLY A 422 -24.79 7.04 -0.61
CA GLY A 422 -24.05 7.28 0.63
C GLY A 422 -22.77 6.48 0.79
N GLY A 423 -22.68 5.36 0.08
CA GLY A 423 -21.51 4.49 0.07
C GLY A 423 -21.14 3.94 1.46
N ILE A 424 -19.90 3.51 1.57
CA ILE A 424 -19.32 3.00 2.82
C ILE A 424 -19.25 4.10 3.89
N CYS A 425 -18.93 5.34 3.49
CA CYS A 425 -18.75 6.46 4.43
C CYS A 425 -20.03 6.76 5.20
N GLN A 426 -21.22 6.63 4.58
CA GLN A 426 -22.49 6.87 5.28
C GLN A 426 -22.69 5.93 6.48
N LEU A 427 -22.28 4.67 6.37
CA LEU A 427 -22.42 3.68 7.44
C LEU A 427 -21.37 3.86 8.55
N MET A 428 -20.29 4.57 8.27
CA MET A 428 -19.22 4.87 9.22
C MET A 428 -19.39 6.25 9.88
N GLU A 429 -20.35 7.07 9.44
CA GLU A 429 -20.54 8.43 9.93
C GLU A 429 -21.03 8.44 11.40
N ASP A 430 -20.39 9.24 12.24
CA ASP A 430 -20.73 9.40 13.65
C ASP A 430 -20.55 10.84 14.19
N GLY A 431 -20.30 11.77 13.28
CA GLY A 431 -20.04 13.16 13.61
C GLY A 431 -18.59 13.46 14.03
N GLU A 432 -17.73 12.44 14.17
CA GLU A 432 -16.30 12.60 14.45
C GLU A 432 -15.48 12.59 13.16
N ARG A 433 -14.24 13.11 13.23
CA ARG A 433 -13.27 13.00 12.14
C ARG A 433 -12.59 11.63 12.20
N HIS A 434 -12.44 11.00 11.04
CA HIS A 434 -11.86 9.69 10.89
C HIS A 434 -10.75 9.64 9.83
N GLN A 435 -9.82 8.72 10.06
CA GLN A 435 -8.78 8.34 9.12
C GLN A 435 -8.84 6.82 8.90
N PHE A 436 -9.64 6.39 7.93
CA PHE A 436 -9.79 4.97 7.67
C PHE A 436 -8.71 4.42 6.75
N MET A 437 -8.13 3.28 7.14
CA MET A 437 -7.39 2.38 6.27
C MET A 437 -8.31 1.24 5.85
N ILE A 438 -8.52 1.08 4.55
CA ILE A 438 -9.42 0.08 3.98
C ILE A 438 -8.59 -1.10 3.49
N PHE A 439 -8.95 -2.30 3.93
CA PHE A 439 -8.28 -3.54 3.57
C PHE A 439 -9.24 -4.49 2.86
N LEU A 440 -8.77 -5.15 1.81
CA LEU A 440 -9.53 -6.19 1.13
C LEU A 440 -9.44 -7.49 1.93
N LEU A 441 -10.58 -8.16 2.12
CA LEU A 441 -10.67 -9.47 2.74
C LEU A 441 -10.80 -10.53 1.67
N PHE A 442 -9.77 -11.36 1.49
CA PHE A 442 -9.77 -12.42 0.49
C PHE A 442 -8.94 -13.64 0.94
N SER A 443 -9.18 -14.76 0.28
CA SER A 443 -8.34 -15.96 0.39
C SER A 443 -8.31 -16.70 -0.94
N GLY A 444 -7.13 -16.82 -1.54
CA GLY A 444 -6.97 -17.32 -2.89
C GLY A 444 -7.67 -16.42 -3.91
N GLU A 445 -8.50 -17.01 -4.75
CA GLU A 445 -9.30 -16.29 -5.76
C GLU A 445 -10.60 -15.70 -5.21
N ARG A 446 -10.94 -15.90 -3.93
CA ARG A 446 -12.22 -15.49 -3.34
C ARG A 446 -12.07 -14.23 -2.50
N GLN A 447 -12.90 -13.26 -2.81
CA GLN A 447 -13.07 -12.02 -2.03
C GLN A 447 -14.32 -12.11 -1.17
N TYR A 448 -14.23 -11.68 0.08
CA TYR A 448 -15.29 -11.74 1.06
C TYR A 448 -15.86 -10.36 1.41
N GLY A 449 -15.06 -9.31 1.29
CA GLY A 449 -15.47 -7.97 1.63
C GLY A 449 -14.32 -7.05 2.00
N LEU A 450 -14.57 -6.09 2.90
CA LEU A 450 -13.63 -5.07 3.32
C LEU A 450 -13.56 -4.97 4.84
N LEU A 451 -12.39 -4.62 5.34
CA LEU A 451 -12.16 -4.20 6.72
C LEU A 451 -11.72 -2.73 6.71
N ALA A 452 -12.46 -1.86 7.36
CA ALA A 452 -12.14 -0.44 7.53
C ALA A 452 -11.73 -0.17 8.98
N CYS A 453 -10.50 0.28 9.21
CA CYS A 453 -9.97 0.56 10.54
C CYS A 453 -9.51 2.01 10.65
N ASP A 454 -9.94 2.71 11.69
CA ASP A 454 -9.38 4.03 12.03
C ASP A 454 -8.09 3.83 12.83
N ILE A 455 -6.96 3.91 12.11
CA ILE A 455 -5.62 3.65 12.60
C ILE A 455 -4.61 4.63 12.02
N GLN A 456 -3.45 4.75 12.68
CA GLN A 456 -2.33 5.52 12.16
C GLN A 456 -1.59 4.74 11.05
N GLN A 457 -0.86 5.46 10.21
CA GLN A 457 -0.18 4.88 9.04
C GLN A 457 0.88 3.82 9.41
N GLU A 458 1.54 3.99 10.57
CA GLU A 458 2.57 3.06 11.06
C GLU A 458 2.01 1.68 11.41
N GLU A 459 0.70 1.62 11.69
CA GLU A 459 -0.02 0.39 11.99
C GLU A 459 -0.39 -0.42 10.74
N PHE A 460 -0.34 0.19 9.55
CA PHE A 460 -0.76 -0.44 8.29
C PHE A 460 -0.17 -1.84 8.08
N PRO A 461 1.16 -2.09 8.19
CA PRO A 461 1.71 -3.42 7.91
C PRO A 461 1.14 -4.51 8.81
N PHE A 462 0.81 -4.15 10.05
CA PHE A 462 0.23 -5.08 11.00
C PHE A 462 -1.24 -5.39 10.66
N PHE A 463 -2.05 -4.38 10.38
CA PHE A 463 -3.44 -4.56 9.99
C PHE A 463 -3.62 -5.23 8.62
N TYR A 464 -2.64 -5.07 7.73
CA TYR A 464 -2.58 -5.82 6.50
C TYR A 464 -2.50 -7.35 6.78
N VAL A 465 -1.64 -7.79 7.69
CA VAL A 465 -1.56 -9.20 8.09
C VAL A 465 -2.85 -9.67 8.77
N ILE A 466 -3.46 -8.82 9.60
CA ILE A 466 -4.77 -9.09 10.22
C ILE A 466 -5.84 -9.31 9.14
N SER A 467 -5.90 -8.47 8.12
CA SER A 467 -6.89 -8.59 7.05
C SER A 467 -6.73 -9.92 6.28
N LEU A 468 -5.50 -10.34 6.01
CA LEU A 468 -5.21 -11.66 5.42
C LEU A 468 -5.66 -12.79 6.33
N GLN A 469 -5.42 -12.70 7.64
CA GLN A 469 -5.83 -13.70 8.60
C GLN A 469 -7.36 -13.80 8.69
N ILE A 470 -8.07 -12.67 8.74
CA ILE A 470 -9.54 -12.65 8.73
C ILE A 470 -10.07 -13.23 7.42
N GLY A 471 -9.49 -12.87 6.27
CA GLY A 471 -9.86 -13.41 4.95
C GLY A 471 -9.70 -14.94 4.89
N LEU A 472 -8.60 -15.47 5.42
CA LEU A 472 -8.37 -16.90 5.54
C LEU A 472 -9.40 -17.56 6.47
N SER A 473 -9.70 -16.95 7.61
CA SER A 473 -10.68 -17.47 8.57
C SER A 473 -12.10 -17.47 7.98
N LEU A 474 -12.48 -16.44 7.20
CA LEU A 474 -13.75 -16.43 6.45
C LEU A 474 -13.82 -17.56 5.42
N ARG A 475 -12.70 -17.93 4.80
CA ARG A 475 -12.64 -19.10 3.91
C ARG A 475 -12.92 -20.40 4.66
N TYR A 476 -12.34 -20.57 5.83
CA TYR A 476 -12.61 -21.74 6.68
C TYR A 476 -14.06 -21.79 7.16
N LEU A 477 -14.65 -20.63 7.56
CA LEU A 477 -16.05 -20.52 7.93
C LEU A 477 -16.99 -20.94 6.77
N GLU A 478 -16.70 -20.50 5.54
CA GLU A 478 -17.43 -20.90 4.33
C GLU A 478 -17.38 -22.43 4.14
N ILE A 479 -16.19 -23.03 4.26
CA ILE A 479 -16.00 -24.49 4.11
C ILE A 479 -16.75 -25.24 5.21
N SER A 480 -16.65 -24.80 6.48
CA SER A 480 -17.35 -25.42 7.63
C SER A 480 -18.86 -25.42 7.41
N LYS A 481 -19.43 -24.29 6.99
CA LYS A 481 -20.85 -24.18 6.67
C LYS A 481 -21.27 -25.12 5.54
N ALA A 482 -20.50 -25.19 4.46
CA ALA A 482 -20.77 -26.08 3.34
C ALA A 482 -20.73 -27.57 3.76
N GLU A 483 -19.76 -27.94 4.60
CA GLU A 483 -19.69 -29.30 5.15
C GLU A 483 -20.85 -29.61 6.09
N ALA A 484 -21.22 -28.69 6.98
CA ALA A 484 -22.36 -28.87 7.87
C ALA A 484 -23.68 -29.02 7.09
N ALA A 485 -23.87 -28.25 6.02
CA ALA A 485 -25.03 -28.39 5.14
C ALA A 485 -25.07 -29.75 4.46
N ARG A 486 -23.95 -30.24 3.90
CA ARG A 486 -23.83 -31.58 3.28
C ARG A 486 -24.11 -32.69 4.29
N ARG A 487 -23.60 -32.59 5.52
CA ARG A 487 -23.87 -33.58 6.59
C ARG A 487 -25.34 -33.63 6.94
N ARG A 488 -26.03 -32.47 7.02
CA ARG A 488 -27.47 -32.41 7.28
C ARG A 488 -28.27 -33.06 6.16
N GLU A 489 -27.93 -32.81 4.89
CA GLU A 489 -28.56 -33.40 3.72
C GLU A 489 -28.35 -34.91 3.72
N MET A 490 -27.13 -35.37 3.92
CA MET A 490 -26.79 -36.82 3.98
C MET A 490 -27.53 -37.51 5.13
N THR A 491 -27.68 -36.85 6.28
CA THR A 491 -28.46 -37.42 7.40
C THR A 491 -29.92 -37.59 7.05
N LYS A 492 -30.56 -36.60 6.39
CA LYS A 492 -31.93 -36.69 5.89
C LYS A 492 -32.08 -37.84 4.89
N ASP A 493 -31.16 -37.98 3.94
CA ASP A 493 -31.19 -39.07 2.94
C ASP A 493 -31.08 -40.43 3.63
N LEU A 494 -30.20 -40.57 4.63
CA LEU A 494 -30.06 -41.79 5.41
C LEU A 494 -31.36 -42.14 6.18
N GLU A 495 -32.05 -41.15 6.72
CA GLU A 495 -33.35 -41.34 7.40
C GLU A 495 -34.41 -41.83 6.39
N VAL A 496 -34.49 -41.20 5.21
CA VAL A 496 -35.40 -41.64 4.12
C VAL A 496 -35.09 -43.09 3.68
N ILE A 497 -33.80 -43.41 3.49
CA ILE A 497 -33.39 -44.77 3.11
C ILE A 497 -33.74 -45.77 4.21
N ARG A 498 -33.50 -45.44 5.48
CA ARG A 498 -33.87 -46.31 6.62
C ARG A 498 -35.37 -46.60 6.68
N GLU A 499 -36.18 -45.54 6.52
CA GLU A 499 -37.64 -45.72 6.53
C GLU A 499 -38.12 -46.54 5.33
N ARG A 500 -37.57 -46.32 4.14
CA ARG A 500 -37.86 -47.12 2.95
C ARG A 500 -37.48 -48.58 3.14
N ASN A 501 -36.32 -48.87 3.72
CA ASN A 501 -35.89 -50.22 4.05
C ASN A 501 -36.78 -50.87 5.12
N ARG A 502 -37.25 -50.11 6.11
CA ARG A 502 -38.20 -50.58 7.12
C ARG A 502 -39.52 -50.98 6.46
N ILE A 503 -40.07 -50.15 5.55
CA ILE A 503 -41.30 -50.45 4.81
C ILE A 503 -41.11 -51.70 3.93
N LEU A 504 -39.98 -51.74 3.19
CA LEU A 504 -39.66 -52.93 2.37
C LEU A 504 -39.52 -54.20 3.21
N GLY A 505 -38.93 -54.11 4.40
CA GLY A 505 -38.84 -55.20 5.35
C GLY A 505 -40.24 -55.69 5.80
N ILE A 506 -41.16 -54.79 6.11
CA ILE A 506 -42.54 -55.11 6.47
C ILE A 506 -43.26 -55.74 5.27
N MET A 507 -43.13 -55.17 4.07
CA MET A 507 -43.74 -55.72 2.84
C MET A 507 -43.18 -57.09 2.50
N SER A 508 -41.87 -57.30 2.68
CA SER A 508 -41.23 -58.64 2.42
C SER A 508 -41.55 -59.64 3.48
N ALA A 509 -41.94 -59.26 4.69
CA ALA A 509 -42.31 -60.18 5.77
C ALA A 509 -43.77 -60.59 5.73
N ASN A 510 -44.64 -59.83 5.05
CA ASN A 510 -46.08 -60.15 4.93
C ASN A 510 -46.42 -60.76 3.58
N ASP A 511 -47.38 -61.67 3.58
CA ASP A 511 -47.98 -62.22 2.36
C ASP A 511 -48.92 -61.22 1.70
N GLU A 512 -48.75 -60.93 0.40
CA GLU A 512 -49.48 -59.86 -0.31
C GLU A 512 -50.98 -60.10 -0.39
N LEU A 513 -51.44 -61.36 -0.30
CA LEU A 513 -52.84 -61.76 -0.42
C LEU A 513 -53.59 -61.79 0.93
N THR A 514 -52.90 -62.20 2.01
CA THR A 514 -53.56 -62.45 3.31
C THR A 514 -53.17 -61.41 4.38
N GLY A 515 -52.12 -60.62 4.16
CA GLY A 515 -51.60 -59.67 5.15
C GLY A 515 -50.94 -60.32 6.38
N LEU A 516 -50.82 -61.64 6.40
CA LEU A 516 -50.16 -62.39 7.47
C LEU A 516 -48.64 -62.52 7.19
N LEU A 517 -47.86 -62.87 8.22
CA LEU A 517 -46.41 -63.11 8.10
C LEU A 517 -46.15 -64.28 7.12
N ASN A 518 -45.28 -64.08 6.16
CA ASN A 518 -44.85 -65.13 5.25
C ASN A 518 -43.80 -66.04 5.92
N LEU A 519 -43.47 -67.20 5.26
CA LEU A 519 -42.50 -68.16 5.78
C LEU A 519 -41.08 -67.67 6.06
N ARG A 520 -40.80 -66.41 5.75
CA ARG A 520 -39.50 -65.73 6.00
C ARG A 520 -39.58 -64.59 7.08
N GLY A 521 -40.78 -64.22 7.56
CA GLY A 521 -41.05 -63.20 8.57
C GLY A 521 -40.98 -63.63 10.02
#